data_a3ece38890ffadd9edbef29c7fd3f6c3
#
_entry.id   a3ece38890ffadd9edbef29c7fd3f6c3
#
_cell.length_a   1.000
_cell.length_b   1.000
_cell.length_c   1.000
_cell.angle_alpha   90.00
_cell.angle_beta   90.00
_cell.angle_gamma   90.00
#
_symmetry.space_group_name_H-M   'P 1'
#
loop_
_entity.id
_entity.type
_entity.pdbx_description
1 polymer ?
#
loop_
_entity_poly.entity_id
_entity_poly.type
_entity_poly.pdbx_seq_one_letter_code
_entity_poly.pdbx_strand_id
1 'polypeptide(L)'
;MNNLKYFFAFIFTFSNIFQSCDVIEGPFTEEIIVEECAEKCKKILLEDYTGHKCGNCPRAAEKAEELKEIYGDQLIPIAIHAGFFASNFGGNFTTDFTTTAGNEWDAFFGNSAAGNPNGMVNRVGYPSSDHITQHSQWAQKVDELLQSDAQIYIEIETEFNASSNSLTIETTTEILETISAPLSLNVILTESHIIAYQTDYDADPQEIADYEHNHVMRKSLTGSWGVDLGLSDYNNGDVISNTFSLTLDEDWVVEEMSVVAFVSNTNSYQVIQAEETYIME
;
A
#
# COMPACT_ATOMS: atom_id res chain seq x y z
N MET A 1 -52.37 66.02 58.28
CA MET A 1 -51.70 66.88 57.32
C MET A 1 -50.31 66.30 57.20
N ASN A 2 -50.02 65.46 56.16
CA ASN A 2 -48.78 65.31 55.47
C ASN A 2 -48.89 64.13 54.49
N ASN A 3 -48.94 64.52 53.22
CA ASN A 3 -48.98 63.62 52.09
C ASN A 3 -47.58 62.99 51.90
N LEU A 4 -47.45 61.67 51.91
CA LEU A 4 -46.28 60.98 51.52
C LEU A 4 -46.58 60.23 50.20
N LYS A 5 -46.05 60.76 49.11
CA LYS A 5 -46.15 60.14 47.78
C LYS A 5 -45.10 59.01 47.68
N TYR A 6 -45.58 57.78 47.47
CA TYR A 6 -44.72 56.68 47.13
C TYR A 6 -44.41 56.73 45.64
N PHE A 7 -43.11 56.86 45.36
CA PHE A 7 -42.55 56.79 44.02
C PHE A 7 -42.12 55.31 43.76
N PHE A 8 -42.88 54.62 42.93
CA PHE A 8 -42.52 53.28 42.48
C PHE A 8 -41.50 53.38 41.36
N ALA A 9 -40.25 53.04 41.63
CA ALA A 9 -39.20 52.88 40.62
C ALA A 9 -39.32 51.49 40.00
N PHE A 10 -39.70 51.44 38.74
CA PHE A 10 -39.73 50.23 37.93
C PHE A 10 -38.29 49.95 37.44
N ILE A 11 -37.62 48.94 38.03
CA ILE A 11 -36.30 48.44 37.58
C ILE A 11 -36.55 47.51 36.42
N PHE A 12 -36.24 47.95 35.20
CA PHE A 12 -36.24 47.15 34.01
C PHE A 12 -34.91 46.40 33.95
N THR A 13 -34.92 45.11 34.36
CA THR A 13 -33.77 44.20 34.19
C THR A 13 -33.70 43.80 32.71
N PHE A 14 -32.72 44.37 32.00
CA PHE A 14 -32.37 43.97 30.64
C PHE A 14 -31.63 42.65 30.71
N SER A 15 -32.33 41.52 30.40
CA SER A 15 -31.74 40.20 30.27
C SER A 15 -31.03 40.14 28.92
N ASN A 16 -29.69 40.29 28.90
CA ASN A 16 -28.87 40.02 27.75
C ASN A 16 -28.83 38.51 27.48
N ILE A 17 -29.65 38.07 26.53
CA ILE A 17 -29.51 36.72 25.97
C ILE A 17 -28.32 36.79 25.05
N PHE A 18 -27.16 36.30 25.51
CA PHE A 18 -26.05 36.00 24.65
C PHE A 18 -26.44 34.77 23.82
N GLN A 19 -26.93 35.00 22.58
CA GLN A 19 -26.88 33.96 21.55
C GLN A 19 -25.41 33.82 21.14
N SER A 20 -24.72 32.82 21.73
CA SER A 20 -23.49 32.29 21.17
C SER A 20 -23.89 31.56 19.88
N CYS A 21 -23.77 32.21 18.75
CA CYS A 21 -23.61 31.48 17.49
C CYS A 21 -22.21 30.90 17.53
N ASP A 22 -22.13 29.66 17.97
CA ASP A 22 -20.96 28.81 17.68
C ASP A 22 -21.03 28.53 16.17
N VAL A 23 -20.40 29.39 15.39
CA VAL A 23 -20.08 29.07 13.99
C VAL A 23 -19.01 28.00 14.10
N ILE A 24 -19.42 26.74 14.07
CA ILE A 24 -18.53 25.65 13.73
C ILE A 24 -18.18 25.92 12.27
N GLU A 25 -17.10 26.67 12.05
CA GLU A 25 -16.42 26.64 10.76
C GLU A 25 -16.15 25.18 10.48
N GLY A 26 -16.56 24.69 9.31
CA GLY A 26 -16.55 23.30 8.92
C GLY A 26 -15.20 22.64 9.12
N PRO A 27 -15.16 21.32 8.93
CA PRO A 27 -13.94 20.59 9.22
C PRO A 27 -12.78 21.32 8.55
N PHE A 28 -11.80 21.69 9.38
CA PHE A 28 -10.48 22.00 8.87
C PHE A 28 -9.98 20.71 8.24
N THR A 29 -10.25 20.53 6.95
CA THR A 29 -9.35 19.74 6.14
C THR A 29 -8.09 20.60 6.12
N GLU A 30 -7.18 20.36 7.07
CA GLU A 30 -5.79 20.63 6.78
C GLU A 30 -5.56 19.93 5.44
N GLU A 31 -5.35 20.71 4.36
CA GLU A 31 -4.77 20.14 3.16
C GLU A 31 -3.49 19.47 3.68
N ILE A 32 -3.48 18.14 3.68
CA ILE A 32 -2.26 17.37 3.91
C ILE A 32 -1.40 17.78 2.72
N ILE A 33 -0.52 18.77 2.93
CA ILE A 33 0.52 19.07 1.97
C ILE A 33 1.42 17.84 2.03
N VAL A 34 1.21 16.91 1.11
CA VAL A 34 2.17 15.86 0.82
C VAL A 34 3.39 16.65 0.31
N GLU A 35 4.39 16.87 1.17
CA GLU A 35 5.67 17.36 0.69
C GLU A 35 6.13 16.36 -0.37
N GLU A 36 6.33 16.86 -1.61
CA GLU A 36 6.91 16.02 -2.65
C GLU A 36 8.16 15.36 -2.07
N CYS A 37 8.16 14.04 -2.17
CA CYS A 37 9.26 13.22 -1.73
C CYS A 37 10.58 13.76 -2.30
N ALA A 38 11.57 14.07 -1.47
CA ALA A 38 12.91 14.39 -1.94
C ALA A 38 13.40 13.25 -2.85
N GLU A 39 14.26 13.57 -3.82
CA GLU A 39 14.73 12.63 -4.87
C GLU A 39 15.13 11.23 -4.35
N LYS A 40 15.54 11.10 -3.08
CA LYS A 40 15.96 9.83 -2.46
C LYS A 40 15.28 9.64 -1.10
N CYS A 41 13.98 9.65 -1.08
CA CYS A 41 13.22 9.49 0.16
C CYS A 41 12.91 8.02 0.48
N LYS A 42 12.47 7.80 1.72
CA LYS A 42 11.96 6.52 2.20
C LYS A 42 10.62 6.22 1.54
N LYS A 43 10.50 5.01 0.99
CA LYS A 43 9.25 4.46 0.46
C LYS A 43 8.92 3.14 1.16
N ILE A 44 7.64 2.92 1.38
CA ILE A 44 7.10 1.82 2.19
C ILE A 44 6.32 0.86 1.32
N LEU A 45 6.62 -0.43 1.41
CA LEU A 45 5.83 -1.48 0.79
C LEU A 45 4.69 -1.88 1.71
N LEU A 46 3.46 -1.87 1.19
CA LEU A 46 2.27 -2.42 1.83
C LEU A 46 1.81 -3.65 1.07
N GLU A 47 1.94 -4.82 1.69
CA GLU A 47 1.46 -6.09 1.16
C GLU A 47 0.07 -6.37 1.74
N ASP A 48 -1.00 -6.20 0.93
CA ASP A 48 -2.38 -6.56 1.30
C ASP A 48 -2.67 -8.01 0.88
N TYR A 49 -2.84 -8.91 1.87
CA TYR A 49 -3.21 -10.31 1.62
C TYR A 49 -4.72 -10.44 1.54
N THR A 50 -5.18 -10.78 0.36
CA THR A 50 -6.58 -10.67 -0.04
C THR A 50 -7.07 -11.90 -0.84
N GLY A 51 -8.31 -11.83 -1.33
CA GLY A 51 -8.89 -12.81 -2.24
C GLY A 51 -10.30 -12.42 -2.65
N HIS A 52 -10.66 -12.67 -3.88
CA HIS A 52 -11.91 -12.23 -4.49
C HIS A 52 -13.18 -12.82 -3.84
N LYS A 53 -13.06 -13.90 -3.05
CA LYS A 53 -14.15 -14.50 -2.26
C LYS A 53 -14.21 -14.02 -0.81
N CYS A 54 -13.30 -13.14 -0.41
CA CYS A 54 -13.23 -12.61 0.93
C CYS A 54 -14.15 -11.38 1.06
N GLY A 55 -15.29 -11.54 1.74
CA GLY A 55 -16.30 -10.49 1.83
C GLY A 55 -15.94 -9.29 2.73
N ASN A 56 -14.85 -9.36 3.48
CA ASN A 56 -14.33 -8.21 4.24
C ASN A 56 -13.10 -7.57 3.57
N CYS A 57 -12.53 -8.19 2.54
CA CYS A 57 -11.31 -7.70 1.88
C CYS A 57 -11.48 -6.37 1.14
N PRO A 58 -12.64 -6.02 0.57
CA PRO A 58 -12.85 -4.69 -0.02
C PRO A 58 -12.52 -3.52 0.92
N ARG A 59 -12.81 -3.66 2.24
CA ARG A 59 -12.47 -2.62 3.22
C ARG A 59 -10.96 -2.41 3.40
N ALA A 60 -10.16 -3.45 3.21
CA ALA A 60 -8.71 -3.35 3.27
C ALA A 60 -8.16 -2.73 1.98
N ALA A 61 -8.71 -3.12 0.82
CA ALA A 61 -8.38 -2.51 -0.46
C ALA A 61 -8.69 -1.00 -0.46
N GLU A 62 -9.90 -0.59 -0.04
CA GLU A 62 -10.25 0.84 0.12
C GLU A 62 -9.27 1.56 1.05
N LYS A 63 -8.85 0.90 2.15
CA LYS A 63 -7.87 1.51 3.07
C LYS A 63 -6.49 1.65 2.44
N ALA A 64 -6.05 0.71 1.60
CA ALA A 64 -4.80 0.82 0.88
C ALA A 64 -4.82 1.99 -0.11
N GLU A 65 -5.91 2.16 -0.87
CA GLU A 65 -6.12 3.31 -1.77
C GLU A 65 -6.12 4.64 -1.02
N GLU A 66 -6.91 4.74 0.07
CA GLU A 66 -6.93 5.93 0.94
C GLU A 66 -5.51 6.31 1.42
N LEU A 67 -4.73 5.33 1.82
CA LEU A 67 -3.36 5.57 2.26
C LEU A 67 -2.43 5.93 1.10
N LYS A 68 -2.61 5.35 -0.10
CA LYS A 68 -1.87 5.74 -1.31
C LYS A 68 -2.17 7.19 -1.68
N GLU A 69 -3.42 7.64 -1.57
CA GLU A 69 -3.79 9.06 -1.76
C GLU A 69 -3.10 9.98 -0.73
N ILE A 70 -3.00 9.55 0.54
CA ILE A 70 -2.38 10.34 1.62
C ILE A 70 -0.87 10.41 1.48
N TYR A 71 -0.20 9.29 1.22
CA TYR A 71 1.27 9.21 1.23
C TYR A 71 1.91 9.34 -0.17
N GLY A 72 1.09 9.37 -1.23
CA GLY A 72 1.56 9.49 -2.61
C GLY A 72 2.59 8.41 -2.95
N ASP A 73 3.71 8.83 -3.55
CA ASP A 73 4.78 7.92 -3.98
C ASP A 73 5.55 7.25 -2.83
N GLN A 74 5.34 7.71 -1.59
CA GLN A 74 5.99 7.10 -0.42
C GLN A 74 5.32 5.80 0.05
N LEU A 75 4.13 5.47 -0.46
CA LEU A 75 3.47 4.19 -0.19
C LEU A 75 3.26 3.41 -1.48
N ILE A 76 3.69 2.17 -1.48
CA ILE A 76 3.58 1.24 -2.61
C ILE A 76 2.74 0.06 -2.16
N PRO A 77 1.42 0.05 -2.44
CA PRO A 77 0.56 -1.08 -2.14
C PRO A 77 0.72 -2.18 -3.20
N ILE A 78 0.66 -3.43 -2.76
CA ILE A 78 0.51 -4.60 -3.62
C ILE A 78 -0.57 -5.52 -3.05
N ALA A 79 -1.51 -5.95 -3.90
CA ALA A 79 -2.58 -6.88 -3.54
C ALA A 79 -2.15 -8.32 -3.85
N ILE A 80 -1.96 -9.12 -2.81
CA ILE A 80 -1.50 -10.51 -2.92
C ILE A 80 -2.70 -11.43 -2.72
N HIS A 81 -3.23 -11.97 -3.82
CA HIS A 81 -4.29 -12.95 -3.79
C HIS A 81 -3.72 -14.31 -3.44
N ALA A 82 -3.98 -14.80 -2.23
CA ALA A 82 -3.47 -16.08 -1.75
C ALA A 82 -4.47 -16.79 -0.82
N GLY A 83 -4.24 -18.05 -0.56
CA GLY A 83 -5.02 -18.86 0.35
C GLY A 83 -6.42 -19.21 -0.14
N PHE A 84 -7.30 -19.58 0.78
CA PHE A 84 -8.64 -20.13 0.47
C PHE A 84 -9.52 -19.17 -0.32
N PHE A 85 -9.52 -17.88 0.04
CA PHE A 85 -10.39 -16.88 -0.58
C PHE A 85 -9.93 -16.40 -1.97
N ALA A 86 -8.69 -16.71 -2.35
CA ALA A 86 -8.17 -16.41 -3.68
C ALA A 86 -8.42 -17.52 -4.71
N SER A 87 -9.04 -18.66 -4.28
CA SER A 87 -9.28 -19.78 -5.17
C SER A 87 -10.30 -19.45 -6.28
N ASN A 88 -9.98 -19.81 -7.52
CA ASN A 88 -10.83 -19.58 -8.70
C ASN A 88 -11.84 -20.72 -8.99
N PHE A 89 -12.19 -21.54 -7.99
CA PHE A 89 -13.11 -22.66 -8.13
C PHE A 89 -14.56 -22.28 -7.83
N GLY A 90 -15.44 -22.55 -8.80
CA GLY A 90 -16.88 -22.52 -8.64
C GLY A 90 -17.51 -21.14 -8.64
N GLY A 91 -18.75 -21.07 -9.12
CA GLY A 91 -19.52 -19.84 -9.23
C GLY A 91 -18.98 -18.89 -10.29
N ASN A 92 -19.03 -17.61 -9.96
CA ASN A 92 -18.64 -16.51 -10.85
C ASN A 92 -17.15 -16.15 -10.77
N PHE A 93 -16.43 -16.70 -9.80
CA PHE A 93 -15.02 -16.39 -9.49
C PHE A 93 -14.07 -17.22 -10.35
N THR A 94 -13.96 -16.88 -11.63
CA THR A 94 -13.19 -17.65 -12.62
C THR A 94 -11.79 -17.08 -12.88
N THR A 95 -11.55 -15.84 -12.52
CA THR A 95 -10.25 -15.18 -12.68
C THR A 95 -9.25 -15.73 -11.65
N ASP A 96 -8.07 -16.13 -12.12
CA ASP A 96 -6.98 -16.52 -11.22
C ASP A 96 -6.05 -15.33 -11.00
N PHE A 97 -6.07 -14.80 -9.79
CA PHE A 97 -5.19 -13.74 -9.35
C PHE A 97 -3.98 -14.26 -8.57
N THR A 98 -3.89 -15.58 -8.37
CA THR A 98 -2.80 -16.14 -7.57
C THR A 98 -1.48 -16.15 -8.32
N THR A 99 -0.39 -16.03 -7.61
CA THR A 99 0.97 -16.19 -8.15
C THR A 99 1.75 -17.20 -7.33
N THR A 100 2.76 -17.82 -7.93
CA THR A 100 3.65 -18.74 -7.20
C THR A 100 4.30 -18.02 -6.02
N ALA A 101 4.86 -16.82 -6.24
CA ALA A 101 5.52 -16.07 -5.19
C ALA A 101 4.55 -15.62 -4.10
N GLY A 102 3.36 -15.12 -4.46
CA GLY A 102 2.34 -14.74 -3.48
C GLY A 102 1.89 -15.90 -2.60
N ASN A 103 1.68 -17.09 -3.18
CA ASN A 103 1.34 -18.28 -2.43
C ASN A 103 2.49 -18.77 -1.52
N GLU A 104 3.74 -18.67 -1.96
CA GLU A 104 4.89 -19.03 -1.13
C GLU A 104 5.09 -18.03 0.01
N TRP A 105 4.91 -16.73 -0.22
CA TRP A 105 4.93 -15.71 0.84
C TRP A 105 3.81 -15.94 1.85
N ASP A 106 2.59 -16.18 1.39
CA ASP A 106 1.46 -16.46 2.28
C ASP A 106 1.71 -17.69 3.16
N ALA A 107 2.21 -18.78 2.55
CA ALA A 107 2.53 -20.00 3.29
C ALA A 107 3.66 -19.78 4.32
N PHE A 108 4.63 -18.92 4.00
CA PHE A 108 5.78 -18.66 4.85
C PHE A 108 5.45 -17.67 5.98
N PHE A 109 4.81 -16.56 5.67
CA PHE A 109 4.47 -15.54 6.65
C PHE A 109 3.18 -15.85 7.43
N GLY A 110 2.28 -16.66 6.87
CA GLY A 110 1.08 -17.13 7.56
C GLY A 110 -0.12 -16.20 7.49
N ASN A 111 -0.14 -15.27 6.54
CA ASN A 111 -1.17 -14.23 6.44
C ASN A 111 -2.59 -14.79 6.31
N SER A 112 -2.87 -15.65 5.32
CA SER A 112 -4.20 -16.26 5.14
C SER A 112 -4.58 -17.17 6.31
N ALA A 113 -3.60 -17.81 6.97
CA ALA A 113 -3.83 -18.64 8.14
C ALA A 113 -4.25 -17.80 9.37
N ALA A 114 -3.79 -16.55 9.46
CA ALA A 114 -4.22 -15.59 10.48
C ALA A 114 -5.62 -15.01 10.22
N GLY A 115 -6.11 -15.13 8.98
CA GLY A 115 -7.46 -14.70 8.55
C GLY A 115 -7.45 -13.37 7.80
N ASN A 116 -7.98 -13.38 6.56
CA ASN A 116 -8.09 -12.20 5.70
C ASN A 116 -9.29 -11.29 6.11
N PRO A 117 -9.19 -9.96 5.86
CA PRO A 117 -8.03 -9.26 5.32
C PRO A 117 -6.98 -8.97 6.39
N ASN A 118 -5.73 -9.00 6.02
CA ASN A 118 -4.60 -8.50 6.80
C ASN A 118 -3.45 -8.17 5.85
N GLY A 119 -2.40 -7.57 6.35
CA GLY A 119 -1.25 -7.22 5.52
C GLY A 119 0.04 -7.11 6.30
N MET A 120 1.10 -6.76 5.58
CA MET A 120 2.41 -6.47 6.14
C MET A 120 2.89 -5.11 5.66
N VAL A 121 3.46 -4.31 6.56
CA VAL A 121 4.11 -3.04 6.24
C VAL A 121 5.62 -3.26 6.37
N ASN A 122 6.34 -3.26 5.24
CA ASN A 122 7.76 -3.60 5.16
C ASN A 122 8.16 -4.89 5.89
N ARG A 123 7.23 -5.81 6.15
CA ARG A 123 7.43 -7.09 6.87
C ARG A 123 8.04 -6.91 8.27
N VAL A 124 7.88 -5.73 8.86
CA VAL A 124 8.45 -5.42 10.18
C VAL A 124 7.76 -6.23 11.26
N GLY A 125 8.55 -6.86 12.13
CA GLY A 125 8.07 -7.70 13.23
C GLY A 125 8.25 -9.19 13.00
N TYR A 126 8.59 -9.65 11.80
CA TYR A 126 8.96 -11.06 11.57
C TYR A 126 10.27 -11.41 12.33
N PRO A 127 10.42 -12.57 12.95
CA PRO A 127 9.52 -13.75 12.93
C PRO A 127 8.44 -13.80 14.02
N SER A 128 8.24 -12.72 14.81
CA SER A 128 7.06 -12.65 15.67
C SER A 128 5.80 -12.43 14.81
N SER A 129 4.61 -12.65 15.38
CA SER A 129 3.36 -12.41 14.65
C SER A 129 3.05 -10.93 14.38
N ASP A 130 3.91 -10.00 14.85
CA ASP A 130 3.69 -8.55 14.75
C ASP A 130 3.86 -8.02 13.31
N HIS A 131 4.41 -8.85 12.40
CA HIS A 131 4.46 -8.53 10.97
C HIS A 131 3.09 -8.58 10.31
N ILE A 132 2.16 -9.41 10.80
CA ILE A 132 0.79 -9.49 10.28
C ILE A 132 -0.07 -8.43 10.98
N THR A 133 -0.58 -7.47 10.21
CA THR A 133 -1.31 -6.31 10.73
C THR A 133 -2.68 -6.16 10.09
N GLN A 134 -3.64 -5.73 10.88
CA GLN A 134 -4.97 -5.38 10.37
C GLN A 134 -4.91 -4.04 9.63
N HIS A 135 -5.74 -3.87 8.61
CA HIS A 135 -5.79 -2.64 7.80
C HIS A 135 -5.99 -1.35 8.63
N SER A 136 -6.64 -1.44 9.79
CA SER A 136 -6.79 -0.31 10.73
C SER A 136 -5.48 0.17 11.37
N GLN A 137 -4.40 -0.62 11.28
CA GLN A 137 -3.09 -0.31 11.85
C GLN A 137 -2.08 0.15 10.81
N TRP A 138 -2.39 0.05 9.51
CA TRP A 138 -1.45 0.34 8.43
C TRP A 138 -0.96 1.78 8.46
N ALA A 139 -1.86 2.76 8.61
CA ALA A 139 -1.49 4.18 8.71
C ALA A 139 -0.42 4.42 9.78
N GLN A 140 -0.66 3.94 11.00
CA GLN A 140 0.29 4.11 12.09
C GLN A 140 1.66 3.49 11.77
N LYS A 141 1.68 2.28 11.19
CA LYS A 141 2.94 1.61 10.85
C LYS A 141 3.69 2.32 9.72
N VAL A 142 2.97 2.85 8.73
CA VAL A 142 3.55 3.67 7.66
C VAL A 142 4.17 4.93 8.26
N ASP A 143 3.44 5.67 9.09
CA ASP A 143 3.93 6.86 9.77
C ASP A 143 5.20 6.59 10.59
N GLU A 144 5.22 5.49 11.37
CA GLU A 144 6.38 5.09 12.17
C GLU A 144 7.62 4.83 11.30
N LEU A 145 7.44 4.18 10.14
CA LEU A 145 8.55 3.83 9.25
C LEU A 145 9.06 5.03 8.43
N LEU A 146 8.20 5.97 8.09
CA LEU A 146 8.57 7.20 7.39
C LEU A 146 9.37 8.18 8.25
N GLN A 147 9.46 7.97 9.56
CA GLN A 147 10.33 8.78 10.44
C GLN A 147 11.83 8.54 10.23
N SER A 148 12.21 7.49 9.52
CA SER A 148 13.61 7.16 9.23
C SER A 148 14.00 7.55 7.82
N ASP A 149 15.25 7.94 7.63
CA ASP A 149 15.80 8.22 6.32
C ASP A 149 15.89 6.94 5.46
N ALA A 150 15.95 7.12 4.14
CA ALA A 150 16.18 6.03 3.22
C ALA A 150 17.64 5.54 3.32
N GLN A 151 17.83 4.24 3.53
CA GLN A 151 19.15 3.61 3.53
C GLN A 151 19.59 3.14 2.14
N ILE A 152 18.62 3.01 1.25
CA ILE A 152 18.77 2.55 -0.13
C ILE A 152 17.90 3.44 -1.00
N TYR A 153 18.38 3.75 -2.20
CA TYR A 153 17.61 4.31 -3.30
C TYR A 153 17.50 3.28 -4.41
N ILE A 154 16.34 3.15 -5.01
CA ILE A 154 16.07 2.26 -6.13
C ILE A 154 15.57 3.12 -7.28
N GLU A 155 16.13 2.94 -8.46
CA GLU A 155 15.64 3.49 -9.71
C GLU A 155 15.20 2.34 -10.62
N ILE A 156 14.09 2.52 -11.32
CA ILE A 156 13.54 1.53 -12.25
C ILE A 156 13.36 2.21 -13.60
N GLU A 157 13.99 1.64 -14.63
CA GLU A 157 13.76 2.03 -16.02
C GLU A 157 13.08 0.89 -16.76
N THR A 158 12.11 1.20 -17.61
CA THR A 158 11.34 0.22 -18.39
C THR A 158 11.42 0.52 -19.88
N GLU A 159 11.53 -0.53 -20.68
CA GLU A 159 11.43 -0.45 -22.15
C GLU A 159 10.44 -1.53 -22.61
N PHE A 160 9.30 -1.09 -23.13
CA PHE A 160 8.27 -1.98 -23.67
C PHE A 160 8.27 -1.98 -25.19
N ASN A 161 8.34 -3.16 -25.78
CA ASN A 161 8.24 -3.37 -27.23
C ASN A 161 6.90 -3.99 -27.60
N ALA A 162 5.97 -3.16 -28.07
CA ALA A 162 4.63 -3.58 -28.45
C ALA A 162 4.58 -4.62 -29.59
N SER A 163 5.61 -4.68 -30.48
CA SER A 163 5.63 -5.63 -31.57
C SER A 163 5.92 -7.06 -31.14
N SER A 164 6.66 -7.24 -30.05
CA SER A 164 7.04 -8.55 -29.50
C SER A 164 6.39 -8.82 -28.13
N ASN A 165 5.58 -7.89 -27.63
CA ASN A 165 5.00 -7.89 -26.28
C ASN A 165 6.06 -8.14 -25.20
N SER A 166 7.27 -7.61 -25.39
CA SER A 166 8.40 -7.81 -24.48
C SER A 166 8.70 -6.57 -23.66
N LEU A 167 8.93 -6.78 -22.38
CA LEU A 167 9.32 -5.77 -21.41
C LEU A 167 10.75 -6.03 -20.96
N THR A 168 11.59 -5.01 -21.01
CA THR A 168 12.90 -4.98 -20.37
C THR A 168 12.83 -4.02 -19.20
N ILE A 169 13.36 -4.45 -18.05
CA ILE A 169 13.39 -3.69 -16.80
C ILE A 169 14.85 -3.59 -16.37
N GLU A 170 15.33 -2.39 -16.16
CA GLU A 170 16.62 -2.12 -15.55
C GLU A 170 16.38 -1.54 -14.16
N THR A 171 17.03 -2.09 -13.14
CA THR A 171 16.99 -1.59 -11.78
C THR A 171 18.37 -1.16 -11.34
N THR A 172 18.48 0.03 -10.77
CA THR A 172 19.69 0.53 -10.12
C THR A 172 19.44 0.71 -8.64
N THR A 173 20.20 0.01 -7.82
CA THR A 173 20.17 0.07 -6.37
C THR A 173 21.39 0.82 -5.87
N GLU A 174 21.20 2.00 -5.27
CA GLU A 174 22.26 2.81 -4.66
C GLU A 174 22.18 2.69 -3.13
N ILE A 175 23.30 2.44 -2.49
CA ILE A 175 23.42 2.35 -1.04
C ILE A 175 23.70 3.74 -0.46
N LEU A 176 22.80 4.25 0.36
CA LEU A 176 22.89 5.58 0.98
C LEU A 176 23.49 5.53 2.37
N GLU A 177 23.40 4.39 3.06
CA GLU A 177 24.04 4.14 4.36
C GLU A 177 24.68 2.75 4.36
N THR A 178 25.75 2.57 5.13
CA THR A 178 26.41 1.27 5.23
C THR A 178 25.48 0.22 5.86
N ILE A 179 25.29 -0.91 5.18
CA ILE A 179 24.46 -2.03 5.61
C ILE A 179 25.30 -3.30 5.69
N SER A 180 25.44 -3.87 6.90
CA SER A 180 26.15 -5.13 7.15
C SER A 180 25.14 -6.26 7.30
N ALA A 181 24.47 -6.59 6.21
CA ALA A 181 23.51 -7.69 6.14
C ALA A 181 23.37 -8.17 4.69
N PRO A 182 23.10 -9.46 4.44
CA PRO A 182 22.82 -9.91 3.09
C PRO A 182 21.49 -9.35 2.61
N LEU A 183 21.48 -8.82 1.38
CA LEU A 183 20.33 -8.18 0.75
C LEU A 183 19.88 -8.92 -0.50
N SER A 184 18.58 -8.97 -0.73
CA SER A 184 17.98 -9.45 -1.97
C SER A 184 17.08 -8.41 -2.59
N LEU A 185 17.10 -8.34 -3.92
CA LEU A 185 16.22 -7.52 -4.75
C LEU A 185 15.06 -8.38 -5.25
N ASN A 186 13.84 -7.96 -4.99
CA ASN A 186 12.63 -8.51 -5.58
C ASN A 186 12.13 -7.54 -6.65
N VAL A 187 11.74 -8.07 -7.80
CA VAL A 187 11.10 -7.33 -8.90
C VAL A 187 9.83 -8.06 -9.26
N ILE A 188 8.70 -7.37 -9.17
CA ILE A 188 7.37 -7.91 -9.45
C ILE A 188 6.62 -7.02 -10.42
N LEU A 189 5.63 -7.57 -11.09
CA LEU A 189 4.65 -6.85 -11.89
C LEU A 189 3.34 -6.80 -11.14
N THR A 190 2.71 -5.64 -11.15
CA THR A 190 1.34 -5.41 -10.70
C THR A 190 0.47 -4.90 -11.84
N GLU A 191 -0.84 -5.06 -11.72
CA GLU A 191 -1.83 -4.54 -12.67
C GLU A 191 -3.01 -3.98 -11.88
N SER A 192 -3.52 -2.84 -12.29
CA SER A 192 -4.70 -2.17 -11.73
C SER A 192 -5.87 -2.18 -12.70
N HIS A 193 -7.03 -1.69 -12.25
CA HIS A 193 -8.26 -1.60 -13.03
C HIS A 193 -8.78 -2.92 -13.61
N ILE A 194 -8.46 -4.06 -12.98
CA ILE A 194 -8.93 -5.37 -13.43
C ILE A 194 -10.38 -5.57 -12.98
N ILE A 195 -11.30 -5.69 -13.93
CA ILE A 195 -12.72 -5.89 -13.65
C ILE A 195 -12.99 -7.38 -13.50
N ALA A 196 -13.39 -7.80 -12.29
CA ALA A 196 -13.76 -9.19 -12.02
C ALA A 196 -14.71 -9.28 -10.81
N TYR A 197 -15.25 -10.49 -10.56
CA TYR A 197 -16.11 -10.71 -9.39
C TYR A 197 -15.35 -10.56 -8.09
N GLN A 198 -16.01 -9.92 -7.11
CA GLN A 198 -15.58 -9.79 -5.72
C GLN A 198 -16.77 -9.99 -4.79
N THR A 199 -16.56 -10.70 -3.69
CA THR A 199 -17.53 -10.73 -2.59
C THR A 199 -17.29 -9.52 -1.68
N ASP A 200 -18.38 -8.78 -1.40
CA ASP A 200 -18.37 -7.69 -0.43
C ASP A 200 -19.58 -7.87 0.49
N TYR A 201 -19.33 -7.99 1.80
CA TYR A 201 -20.41 -8.17 2.78
C TYR A 201 -21.21 -6.90 3.06
N ASP A 202 -20.70 -5.74 2.67
CA ASP A 202 -21.39 -4.46 2.82
C ASP A 202 -22.27 -4.12 1.60
N ALA A 203 -22.13 -4.85 0.50
CA ALA A 203 -22.90 -4.64 -0.73
C ALA A 203 -24.18 -5.48 -0.81
N ASP A 204 -25.13 -5.03 -1.65
CA ASP A 204 -26.33 -5.77 -2.01
C ASP A 204 -26.59 -5.64 -3.54
N PRO A 205 -26.36 -6.68 -4.34
CA PRO A 205 -25.93 -8.04 -3.95
C PRO A 205 -24.47 -8.10 -3.46
N GLN A 206 -24.15 -9.07 -2.61
CA GLN A 206 -22.82 -9.25 -2.04
C GLN A 206 -21.77 -9.72 -3.07
N GLU A 207 -22.18 -10.35 -4.16
CA GLU A 207 -21.31 -10.68 -5.28
C GLU A 207 -21.36 -9.55 -6.30
N ILE A 208 -20.30 -8.74 -6.37
CA ILE A 208 -20.15 -7.63 -7.30
C ILE A 208 -19.45 -8.15 -8.55
N ALA A 209 -20.13 -8.05 -9.70
CA ALA A 209 -19.63 -8.61 -10.96
C ALA A 209 -18.59 -7.73 -11.64
N ASP A 210 -18.63 -6.45 -11.38
CA ASP A 210 -17.82 -5.39 -12.00
C ASP A 210 -16.96 -4.67 -10.97
N TYR A 211 -16.47 -5.42 -9.96
CA TYR A 211 -15.54 -4.89 -8.98
C TYR A 211 -14.18 -4.64 -9.63
N GLU A 212 -13.61 -3.48 -9.34
CA GLU A 212 -12.29 -3.07 -9.82
C GLU A 212 -11.21 -3.48 -8.82
N HIS A 213 -10.30 -4.35 -9.27
CA HIS A 213 -9.15 -4.79 -8.49
C HIS A 213 -7.92 -3.99 -8.89
N ASN A 214 -7.25 -3.40 -7.89
CA ASN A 214 -6.07 -2.56 -8.07
C ASN A 214 -4.83 -3.20 -7.44
N HIS A 215 -3.64 -2.80 -7.93
CA HIS A 215 -2.34 -3.22 -7.44
C HIS A 215 -2.14 -4.74 -7.37
N VAL A 216 -2.86 -5.48 -8.21
CA VAL A 216 -2.85 -6.95 -8.19
C VAL A 216 -1.49 -7.47 -8.62
N MET A 217 -0.83 -8.23 -7.77
CA MET A 217 0.43 -8.90 -8.11
C MET A 217 0.21 -9.93 -9.21
N ARG A 218 0.82 -9.72 -10.39
CA ARG A 218 0.69 -10.61 -11.55
C ARG A 218 1.84 -11.58 -11.67
N LYS A 219 3.07 -11.16 -11.33
CA LYS A 219 4.26 -12.01 -11.50
C LYS A 219 5.44 -11.49 -10.66
N SER A 220 6.27 -12.42 -10.21
CA SER A 220 7.64 -12.11 -9.78
C SER A 220 8.65 -12.52 -10.84
N LEU A 221 9.60 -11.63 -11.15
CA LEU A 221 10.69 -11.89 -12.08
C LEU A 221 11.91 -12.51 -11.39
N THR A 222 11.97 -12.37 -10.07
CA THR A 222 13.11 -12.76 -9.23
C THR A 222 12.82 -13.98 -8.33
N GLY A 223 11.71 -14.70 -8.65
CA GLY A 223 11.22 -15.76 -7.78
C GLY A 223 10.64 -15.20 -6.48
N SER A 224 10.39 -16.06 -5.51
CA SER A 224 9.71 -15.64 -4.28
C SER A 224 10.64 -14.89 -3.32
N TRP A 225 11.94 -15.14 -3.36
CA TRP A 225 12.88 -14.59 -2.37
C TRP A 225 13.88 -13.60 -2.92
N GLY A 226 13.68 -13.17 -4.17
CA GLY A 226 14.54 -12.18 -4.82
C GLY A 226 15.84 -12.77 -5.35
N VAL A 227 16.66 -11.90 -5.93
CA VAL A 227 18.03 -12.18 -6.33
C VAL A 227 18.99 -11.53 -5.36
N ASP A 228 20.07 -12.24 -5.01
CA ASP A 228 21.13 -11.72 -4.16
C ASP A 228 21.80 -10.51 -4.84
N LEU A 229 21.94 -9.39 -4.12
CA LEU A 229 22.65 -8.20 -4.60
C LEU A 229 24.17 -8.38 -4.65
N GLY A 230 24.67 -9.53 -4.20
CA GLY A 230 26.02 -10.03 -4.48
C GLY A 230 27.15 -9.48 -3.61
N LEU A 231 26.84 -8.69 -2.57
CA LEU A 231 27.85 -8.19 -1.62
C LEU A 231 27.58 -8.74 -0.22
N SER A 232 28.64 -8.90 0.58
CA SER A 232 28.53 -9.26 1.99
C SER A 232 28.33 -8.05 2.91
N ASP A 233 28.90 -6.93 2.50
CA ASP A 233 28.81 -5.63 3.15
C ASP A 233 28.58 -4.58 2.08
N TYR A 234 27.59 -3.72 2.29
CA TYR A 234 27.22 -2.64 1.37
C TYR A 234 27.65 -1.32 1.97
N ASN A 235 28.46 -0.55 1.24
CA ASN A 235 28.96 0.74 1.70
C ASN A 235 28.20 1.87 1.03
N ASN A 236 28.11 2.99 1.73
CA ASN A 236 27.58 4.22 1.15
C ASN A 236 28.27 4.54 -0.18
N GLY A 237 27.47 4.73 -1.24
CA GLY A 237 27.91 4.99 -2.60
C GLY A 237 28.12 3.75 -3.48
N ASP A 238 27.92 2.55 -2.95
CA ASP A 238 27.86 1.35 -3.78
C ASP A 238 26.61 1.40 -4.66
N VAL A 239 26.78 1.03 -5.94
CA VAL A 239 25.70 0.99 -6.94
C VAL A 239 25.67 -0.39 -7.60
N ILE A 240 24.50 -1.02 -7.59
CA ILE A 240 24.28 -2.35 -8.16
C ILE A 240 23.15 -2.26 -9.19
N SER A 241 23.43 -2.68 -10.44
CA SER A 241 22.42 -2.71 -11.50
C SER A 241 22.06 -4.13 -11.87
N ASN A 242 20.77 -4.36 -12.15
CA ASN A 242 20.25 -5.63 -12.63
C ASN A 242 19.32 -5.39 -13.82
N THR A 243 19.29 -6.33 -14.77
CA THR A 243 18.42 -6.26 -15.92
C THR A 243 17.58 -7.53 -16.00
N PHE A 244 16.27 -7.35 -16.20
CA PHE A 244 15.30 -8.42 -16.37
C PHE A 244 14.56 -8.24 -17.68
N SER A 245 14.17 -9.33 -18.32
CA SER A 245 13.37 -9.29 -19.54
C SER A 245 12.36 -10.43 -19.55
N LEU A 246 11.15 -10.13 -20.03
CA LEU A 246 10.10 -11.12 -20.18
C LEU A 246 9.18 -10.75 -21.35
N THR A 247 8.40 -11.72 -21.80
CA THR A 247 7.22 -11.46 -22.63
C THR A 247 6.01 -11.38 -21.69
N LEU A 248 5.22 -10.31 -21.82
CA LEU A 248 4.00 -10.13 -21.04
C LEU A 248 2.93 -11.13 -21.51
N ASP A 249 2.00 -11.44 -20.63
CA ASP A 249 0.83 -12.23 -20.97
C ASP A 249 -0.09 -11.39 -21.88
N GLU A 250 -0.71 -12.03 -22.88
CA GLU A 250 -1.60 -11.34 -23.85
C GLU A 250 -2.89 -10.80 -23.20
N ASP A 251 -3.25 -11.34 -22.04
CA ASP A 251 -4.45 -10.92 -21.29
C ASP A 251 -4.19 -9.72 -20.37
N TRP A 252 -2.93 -9.24 -20.24
CA TRP A 252 -2.58 -8.10 -19.38
C TRP A 252 -2.67 -6.77 -20.13
N VAL A 253 -3.19 -5.76 -19.46
CA VAL A 253 -3.31 -4.39 -19.99
C VAL A 253 -2.07 -3.61 -19.60
N VAL A 254 -1.15 -3.44 -20.55
CA VAL A 254 0.19 -2.87 -20.29
C VAL A 254 0.12 -1.45 -19.73
N GLU A 255 -0.87 -0.67 -20.17
CA GLU A 255 -1.12 0.70 -19.71
C GLU A 255 -1.53 0.77 -18.23
N GLU A 256 -2.01 -0.35 -17.67
CA GLU A 256 -2.46 -0.48 -16.29
C GLU A 256 -1.44 -1.22 -15.40
N MET A 257 -0.25 -1.48 -15.95
CA MET A 257 0.78 -2.24 -15.26
C MET A 257 1.88 -1.36 -14.69
N SER A 258 2.35 -1.79 -13.52
CA SER A 258 3.54 -1.23 -12.86
C SER A 258 4.59 -2.30 -12.61
N VAL A 259 5.83 -1.85 -12.52
CA VAL A 259 6.95 -2.60 -11.96
C VAL A 259 7.17 -2.12 -10.53
N VAL A 260 7.16 -3.05 -9.59
CA VAL A 260 7.53 -2.78 -8.19
C VAL A 260 8.84 -3.51 -7.89
N ALA A 261 9.84 -2.77 -7.44
CA ALA A 261 11.11 -3.32 -6.97
C ALA A 261 11.27 -3.04 -5.48
N PHE A 262 11.71 -4.04 -4.71
CA PHE A 262 12.02 -3.81 -3.31
C PHE A 262 13.24 -4.61 -2.86
N VAL A 263 14.03 -4.00 -1.98
CA VAL A 263 15.19 -4.63 -1.36
C VAL A 263 14.86 -5.04 0.06
N SER A 264 15.15 -6.29 0.39
CA SER A 264 14.94 -6.86 1.71
C SER A 264 16.20 -7.49 2.29
N ASN A 265 16.31 -7.46 3.62
CA ASN A 265 17.30 -8.20 4.37
C ASN A 265 16.94 -9.69 4.39
N THR A 266 17.81 -10.57 3.89
CA THR A 266 17.50 -12.00 3.75
C THR A 266 17.45 -12.74 5.07
N ASN A 267 18.00 -12.19 6.18
CA ASN A 267 17.93 -12.80 7.50
C ASN A 267 16.62 -12.50 8.24
N SER A 268 16.11 -11.25 8.11
CA SER A 268 14.90 -10.80 8.79
C SER A 268 13.69 -10.71 7.86
N TYR A 269 13.89 -10.79 6.56
CA TYR A 269 12.90 -10.53 5.49
C TYR A 269 12.34 -9.12 5.47
N GLN A 270 12.76 -8.25 6.39
CA GLN A 270 12.32 -6.86 6.44
C GLN A 270 12.68 -6.14 5.14
N VAL A 271 11.69 -5.45 4.56
CA VAL A 271 11.89 -4.58 3.40
C VAL A 271 12.55 -3.29 3.87
N ILE A 272 13.67 -2.93 3.23
CA ILE A 272 14.45 -1.75 3.56
C ILE A 272 13.99 -0.56 2.72
N GLN A 273 13.72 -0.80 1.44
CA GLN A 273 13.25 0.21 0.49
C GLN A 273 12.42 -0.45 -0.60
N ALA A 274 11.46 0.29 -1.15
CA ALA A 274 10.70 -0.09 -2.33
C ALA A 274 10.66 1.06 -3.34
N GLU A 275 10.34 0.73 -4.59
CA GLU A 275 10.11 1.66 -5.68
C GLU A 275 9.06 1.11 -6.63
N GLU A 276 8.29 1.99 -7.26
CA GLU A 276 7.28 1.67 -8.27
C GLU A 276 7.41 2.58 -9.47
N THR A 277 7.25 2.02 -10.68
CA THR A 277 7.11 2.80 -11.90
C THR A 277 6.09 2.16 -12.83
N TYR A 278 5.32 2.97 -13.57
CA TYR A 278 4.44 2.48 -14.63
C TYR A 278 5.27 1.98 -15.81
N ILE A 279 4.77 0.96 -16.51
CA ILE A 279 5.46 0.42 -17.70
C ILE A 279 5.35 1.42 -18.87
N MET A 280 4.23 2.12 -18.96
CA MET A 280 3.99 3.16 -19.97
C MET A 280 3.49 4.42 -19.26
N GLU A 281 4.14 5.56 -19.50
CA GLU A 281 3.70 6.89 -19.09
C GLU A 281 2.91 7.60 -20.21
#